data_52c591e41155e0af6f8592a7235a62bf
#
_entry.id   52c591e41155e0af6f8592a7235a62bf
#
_cell.length_a   1.000
_cell.length_b   1.000
_cell.length_c   1.000
_cell.angle_alpha   90.00
_cell.angle_beta   90.00
_cell.angle_gamma   90.00
#
_symmetry.space_group_name_H-M   'P 1'
#
loop_
_entity.id
_entity.type
_entity.pdbx_description
1 polymer ?
#
loop_
_entity_poly.entity_id
_entity_poly.type
_entity_poly.pdbx_seq_one_letter_code
_entity_poly.pdbx_strand_id
1 'polypeptide(L)'
;PGIWGICLHRGEQKSIWLLYRKDRLEALLLWPGTAEFLKSYGYQTEECTLDQMLARLAERFTEYKEERAEFPHEMGAFLGYPLSDVKGFIEHEGKDFLCSGYWKVYSDETGAKKTFQLYQAVRNMVLQMLSTGSSLCEISCQAY
;
A
#
# COMPACT_ATOMS: atom_id res chain seq x y z
N PRO A 1 17.29 -9.76 1.26
CA PRO A 1 16.35 -8.65 1.17
C PRO A 1 15.03 -9.16 0.63
N GLY A 2 14.18 -9.69 1.55
CA GLY A 2 12.99 -10.42 1.15
C GLY A 2 11.79 -9.52 0.92
N ILE A 3 10.99 -9.87 -0.08
CA ILE A 3 9.59 -9.44 -0.16
C ILE A 3 8.81 -10.40 0.75
N TRP A 4 8.04 -9.83 1.65
CA TRP A 4 7.13 -10.51 2.56
C TRP A 4 5.71 -10.38 2.07
N GLY A 5 4.83 -11.25 2.51
CA GLY A 5 3.43 -11.17 2.15
C GLY A 5 2.53 -11.55 3.31
N ILE A 6 1.43 -10.82 3.45
CA ILE A 6 0.34 -11.16 4.36
C ILE A 6 -0.95 -11.31 3.56
N CYS A 7 -1.71 -12.37 3.86
CA CYS A 7 -3.04 -12.54 3.30
C CYS A 7 -4.02 -11.62 4.05
N LEU A 8 -4.57 -10.64 3.35
CA LEU A 8 -5.57 -9.74 3.89
C LEU A 8 -6.97 -10.34 3.90
N HIS A 9 -7.25 -11.22 2.92
CA HIS A 9 -8.53 -11.91 2.83
C HIS A 9 -8.40 -13.17 2.00
N ARG A 10 -9.04 -14.24 2.45
CA ARG A 10 -9.12 -15.51 1.71
C ARG A 10 -10.57 -15.80 1.38
N GLY A 11 -10.96 -15.54 0.13
CA GLY A 11 -12.27 -15.91 -0.40
C GLY A 11 -12.25 -17.26 -1.10
N GLU A 12 -13.42 -17.74 -1.50
CA GLU A 12 -13.58 -19.05 -2.17
C GLU A 12 -12.83 -19.15 -3.51
N GLN A 13 -12.85 -18.09 -4.31
CA GLN A 13 -12.26 -18.07 -5.65
C GLN A 13 -10.91 -17.34 -5.72
N LYS A 14 -10.65 -16.40 -4.82
CA LYS A 14 -9.44 -15.58 -4.81
C LYS A 14 -9.03 -15.16 -3.42
N SER A 15 -7.73 -15.01 -3.23
CA SER A 15 -7.13 -14.42 -2.04
C SER A 15 -6.52 -13.06 -2.37
N ILE A 16 -6.54 -12.15 -1.41
CA ILE A 16 -5.96 -10.82 -1.53
C ILE A 16 -4.75 -10.76 -0.60
N TRP A 17 -3.60 -10.39 -1.16
CA TRP A 17 -2.34 -10.35 -0.45
C TRP A 17 -1.74 -8.95 -0.51
N LEU A 18 -1.19 -8.50 0.60
CA LEU A 18 -0.30 -7.36 0.65
C LEU A 18 1.14 -7.87 0.59
N LEU A 19 1.89 -7.46 -0.43
CA LEU A 19 3.32 -7.74 -0.55
C LEU A 19 4.09 -6.51 -0.09
N TYR A 20 5.11 -6.70 0.74
CA TYR A 20 5.84 -5.59 1.34
C TYR A 20 7.32 -5.93 1.63
N ARG A 21 8.11 -4.91 1.81
CA ARG A 21 9.46 -4.99 2.38
C ARG A 21 9.39 -4.54 3.83
N LYS A 22 9.81 -5.41 4.74
CA LYS A 22 9.67 -5.21 6.19
C LYS A 22 10.32 -3.90 6.64
N ASP A 23 11.59 -3.69 6.26
CA ASP A 23 12.37 -2.50 6.57
C ASP A 23 11.70 -1.20 6.10
N ARG A 24 11.18 -1.22 4.88
CA ARG A 24 10.53 -0.05 4.27
C ARG A 24 9.17 0.25 4.88
N LEU A 25 8.36 -0.78 5.06
CA LEU A 25 7.03 -0.61 5.61
C LEU A 25 7.11 -0.16 7.08
N GLU A 26 8.00 -0.75 7.88
CA GLU A 26 8.19 -0.36 9.27
C GLU A 26 8.60 1.11 9.39
N ALA A 27 9.60 1.56 8.63
CA ALA A 27 10.02 2.96 8.60
C ALA A 27 8.88 3.91 8.19
N LEU A 28 8.05 3.52 7.22
CA LEU A 28 6.91 4.30 6.74
C LEU A 28 5.83 4.44 7.81
N LEU A 29 5.45 3.35 8.47
CA LEU A 29 4.37 3.35 9.47
C LEU A 29 4.78 4.05 10.76
N LEU A 30 6.07 4.05 11.10
CA LEU A 30 6.62 4.75 12.27
C LEU A 30 6.93 6.23 11.97
N TRP A 31 6.80 6.70 10.74
CA TRP A 31 6.94 8.12 10.44
C TRP A 31 5.89 8.91 11.25
N PRO A 32 6.27 10.01 11.96
CA PRO A 32 5.39 10.65 12.95
C PRO A 32 4.00 11.00 12.45
N GLY A 33 3.88 11.56 11.25
CA GLY A 33 2.58 11.89 10.66
C GLY A 33 1.73 10.67 10.32
N THR A 34 2.36 9.58 9.84
CA THR A 34 1.68 8.31 9.54
C THR A 34 1.26 7.62 10.83
N ALA A 35 2.14 7.58 11.82
CA ALA A 35 1.86 6.97 13.12
C ALA A 35 0.67 7.66 13.81
N GLU A 36 0.63 8.98 13.82
CA GLU A 36 -0.50 9.75 14.38
C GLU A 36 -1.80 9.48 13.62
N PHE A 37 -1.75 9.45 12.29
CA PHE A 37 -2.91 9.09 11.47
C PHE A 37 -3.41 7.68 11.79
N LEU A 38 -2.53 6.69 11.91
CA LEU A 38 -2.90 5.32 12.23
C LEU A 38 -3.47 5.18 13.65
N LYS A 39 -3.00 5.99 14.61
CA LYS A 39 -3.58 6.03 15.97
C LYS A 39 -5.07 6.38 15.94
N SER A 40 -5.52 7.25 15.03
CA SER A 40 -6.94 7.59 14.87
C SER A 40 -7.81 6.40 14.41
N TYR A 41 -7.19 5.36 13.83
CA TYR A 41 -7.83 4.10 13.45
C TYR A 41 -7.60 2.97 14.46
N GLY A 42 -7.07 3.29 15.64
CA GLY A 42 -6.88 2.35 16.75
C GLY A 42 -5.60 1.51 16.65
N TYR A 43 -4.62 1.94 15.83
CA TYR A 43 -3.29 1.31 15.80
C TYR A 43 -2.41 1.91 16.90
N GLN A 44 -1.85 1.08 17.76
CA GLN A 44 -0.93 1.47 18.82
C GLN A 44 0.51 1.42 18.29
N THR A 45 0.87 2.36 17.44
CA THR A 45 2.13 2.33 16.67
C THR A 45 3.40 2.31 17.51
N GLU A 46 3.37 2.76 18.76
CA GLU A 46 4.52 2.77 19.67
C GLU A 46 4.65 1.45 20.46
N GLU A 47 3.56 0.71 20.60
CA GLU A 47 3.49 -0.50 21.43
C GLU A 47 3.37 -1.78 20.60
N CYS A 48 2.94 -1.66 19.34
CA CYS A 48 2.70 -2.79 18.45
C CYS A 48 3.89 -3.04 17.53
N THR A 49 4.15 -4.31 17.27
CA THR A 49 5.06 -4.74 16.20
C THR A 49 4.42 -4.54 14.83
N LEU A 50 5.23 -4.54 13.77
CA LEU A 50 4.73 -4.51 12.39
C LEU A 50 3.74 -5.66 12.13
N ASP A 51 4.04 -6.85 12.62
CA ASP A 51 3.18 -8.03 12.42
C ASP A 51 1.80 -7.85 13.08
N GLN A 52 1.74 -7.21 14.24
CA GLN A 52 0.48 -6.88 14.92
C GLN A 52 -0.31 -5.81 14.16
N MET A 53 0.36 -4.78 13.63
CA MET A 53 -0.30 -3.78 12.78
C MET A 53 -0.86 -4.39 11.51
N LEU A 54 -0.11 -5.28 10.87
CA LEU A 54 -0.55 -5.99 9.67
C LEU A 54 -1.71 -6.95 9.95
N ALA A 55 -1.68 -7.66 11.08
CA ALA A 55 -2.79 -8.51 11.51
C ALA A 55 -4.08 -7.69 11.72
N ARG A 56 -3.96 -6.52 12.35
CA ARG A 56 -5.09 -5.60 12.52
C ARG A 56 -5.66 -5.12 11.18
N LEU A 57 -4.79 -4.77 10.23
CA LEU A 57 -5.22 -4.37 8.88
C LEU A 57 -5.97 -5.52 8.18
N ALA A 58 -5.46 -6.75 8.27
CA ALA A 58 -6.08 -7.93 7.69
C ALA A 58 -7.47 -8.22 8.32
N GLU A 59 -7.60 -8.06 9.63
CA GLU A 59 -8.87 -8.18 10.34
C GLU A 59 -9.89 -7.16 9.81
N ARG A 60 -9.53 -5.86 9.78
CA ARG A 60 -10.40 -4.79 9.27
C ARG A 60 -10.76 -4.98 7.80
N PHE A 61 -9.83 -5.45 6.99
CA PHE A 61 -10.11 -5.76 5.58
C PHE A 61 -11.07 -6.96 5.43
N THR A 62 -10.94 -7.97 6.28
CA THR A 62 -11.86 -9.11 6.31
C THR A 62 -13.27 -8.67 6.73
N GLU A 63 -13.39 -7.84 7.77
CA GLU A 63 -14.68 -7.27 8.20
C GLU A 63 -15.38 -6.49 7.07
N TYR A 64 -14.61 -5.70 6.30
CA TYR A 64 -15.12 -5.03 5.11
C TYR A 64 -15.62 -6.04 4.05
N LYS A 65 -14.85 -7.09 3.78
CA LYS A 65 -15.23 -8.12 2.78
C LYS A 65 -16.46 -8.91 3.18
N GLU A 66 -16.72 -9.02 4.46
CA GLU A 66 -17.90 -9.65 5.04
C GLU A 66 -19.07 -8.66 5.26
N GLU A 67 -18.96 -7.46 4.71
CA GLU A 67 -19.98 -6.38 4.79
C GLU A 67 -20.33 -5.98 6.25
N ARG A 68 -19.38 -6.20 7.20
CA ARG A 68 -19.54 -5.86 8.62
C ARG A 68 -18.95 -4.51 9.00
N ALA A 69 -18.12 -3.94 8.13
CA ALA A 69 -17.46 -2.65 8.34
C ALA A 69 -17.23 -1.93 7.00
N GLU A 70 -16.92 -0.64 7.08
CA GLU A 70 -16.48 0.15 5.92
C GLU A 70 -15.07 -0.23 5.48
N PHE A 71 -14.72 0.16 4.25
CA PHE A 71 -13.38 -0.06 3.70
C PHE A 71 -12.31 0.57 4.60
N PRO A 72 -11.23 -0.17 4.95
CA PRO A 72 -10.15 0.38 5.77
C PRO A 72 -9.29 1.36 4.96
N HIS A 73 -9.68 2.64 4.95
CA HIS A 73 -9.00 3.68 4.16
C HIS A 73 -7.55 3.92 4.58
N GLU A 74 -7.19 3.57 5.81
CA GLU A 74 -5.81 3.57 6.30
C GLU A 74 -4.89 2.63 5.52
N MET A 75 -5.44 1.69 4.75
CA MET A 75 -4.68 0.84 3.83
C MET A 75 -3.79 1.66 2.89
N GLY A 76 -4.21 2.87 2.49
CA GLY A 76 -3.41 3.76 1.67
C GLY A 76 -2.05 4.08 2.30
N ALA A 77 -1.99 4.23 3.62
CA ALA A 77 -0.74 4.41 4.35
C ALA A 77 0.16 3.17 4.29
N PHE A 78 -0.40 1.96 4.42
CA PHE A 78 0.35 0.71 4.25
C PHE A 78 0.83 0.48 2.81
N LEU A 79 0.13 1.02 1.82
CA LEU A 79 0.55 0.98 0.41
C LEU A 79 1.60 2.05 0.06
N GLY A 80 1.96 2.92 1.01
CA GLY A 80 2.93 3.98 0.80
C GLY A 80 2.41 5.15 -0.02
N TYR A 81 1.11 5.35 -0.10
CA TYR A 81 0.54 6.53 -0.73
C TYR A 81 0.83 7.78 0.11
N PRO A 82 1.01 8.96 -0.51
CA PRO A 82 1.17 10.20 0.24
C PRO A 82 0.03 10.38 1.24
N LEU A 83 0.37 10.64 2.50
CA LEU A 83 -0.62 10.74 3.58
C LEU A 83 -1.66 11.86 3.31
N SER A 84 -1.22 12.96 2.67
CA SER A 84 -2.11 14.04 2.21
C SER A 84 -3.17 13.54 1.22
N ASP A 85 -2.79 12.62 0.32
CA ASP A 85 -3.72 12.06 -0.65
C ASP A 85 -4.66 11.03 -0.01
N VAL A 86 -4.17 10.24 0.96
CA VAL A 86 -5.02 9.33 1.75
C VAL A 86 -6.07 10.11 2.53
N LYS A 87 -5.67 11.18 3.21
CA LYS A 87 -6.59 12.08 3.94
C LYS A 87 -7.57 12.77 2.99
N GLY A 88 -7.08 13.30 1.87
CA GLY A 88 -7.92 13.92 0.84
C GLY A 88 -8.97 12.96 0.28
N PHE A 89 -8.60 11.71 0.04
CA PHE A 89 -9.55 10.68 -0.40
C PHE A 89 -10.67 10.47 0.61
N ILE A 90 -10.35 10.40 1.89
CA ILE A 90 -11.34 10.23 2.97
C ILE A 90 -12.24 11.46 3.08
N GLU A 91 -11.65 12.65 3.10
CA GLU A 91 -12.35 13.93 3.25
C GLU A 91 -13.32 14.21 2.09
N HIS A 92 -12.90 13.89 0.87
CA HIS A 92 -13.69 14.12 -0.35
C HIS A 92 -14.47 12.86 -0.81
N GLU A 93 -14.52 11.80 -0.02
CA GLU A 93 -15.19 10.54 -0.38
C GLU A 93 -14.76 10.00 -1.75
N GLY A 94 -13.50 10.17 -2.09
CA GLY A 94 -12.93 9.77 -3.37
C GLY A 94 -13.36 10.62 -4.57
N LYS A 95 -13.97 11.80 -4.35
CA LYS A 95 -14.36 12.77 -5.38
C LYS A 95 -13.38 13.93 -5.42
N ASP A 96 -13.53 14.84 -6.39
CA ASP A 96 -12.80 16.12 -6.50
C ASP A 96 -11.27 15.98 -6.47
N PHE A 97 -10.73 14.88 -7.00
CA PHE A 97 -9.30 14.66 -7.09
C PHE A 97 -8.67 15.43 -8.26
N LEU A 98 -7.41 15.82 -8.13
CA LEU A 98 -6.63 16.53 -9.17
C LEU A 98 -6.34 15.62 -10.36
N CYS A 99 -5.92 14.40 -10.10
CA CYS A 99 -5.73 13.35 -11.10
C CYS A 99 -5.81 11.96 -10.45
N SER A 100 -5.96 10.92 -11.27
CA SER A 100 -6.02 9.53 -10.85
C SER A 100 -5.02 8.68 -11.63
N GLY A 101 -4.32 7.80 -10.93
CA GLY A 101 -3.39 6.82 -11.47
C GLY A 101 -3.34 5.61 -10.56
N TYR A 102 -2.19 5.31 -9.95
CA TYR A 102 -2.08 4.28 -8.92
C TYR A 102 -2.88 4.60 -7.66
N TRP A 103 -3.10 5.88 -7.39
CA TRP A 103 -4.04 6.39 -6.39
C TRP A 103 -4.71 7.68 -6.88
N LYS A 104 -5.72 8.17 -6.16
CA LYS A 104 -6.33 9.48 -6.41
C LYS A 104 -5.54 10.57 -5.70
N VAL A 105 -5.11 11.58 -6.44
CA VAL A 105 -4.21 12.65 -5.99
C VAL A 105 -5.00 13.87 -5.58
N TYR A 106 -4.69 14.43 -4.42
CA TYR A 106 -5.34 15.63 -3.84
C TYR A 106 -4.36 16.75 -3.54
N SER A 107 -3.06 16.46 -3.52
CA SER A 107 -2.04 17.45 -3.09
C SER A 107 -1.04 17.79 -4.17
N ASP A 108 -0.10 16.91 -4.50
CA ASP A 108 0.98 17.13 -5.46
C ASP A 108 0.76 16.37 -6.77
N GLU A 109 0.01 16.98 -7.69
CA GLU A 109 -0.28 16.37 -8.99
C GLU A 109 1.00 16.13 -9.82
N THR A 110 1.94 17.05 -9.79
CA THR A 110 3.16 16.96 -10.59
C THR A 110 4.08 15.85 -10.08
N GLY A 111 4.28 15.75 -8.78
CA GLY A 111 5.07 14.69 -8.15
C GLY A 111 4.42 13.33 -8.32
N ALA A 112 3.10 13.24 -8.15
CA ALA A 112 2.36 12.00 -8.37
C ALA A 112 2.48 11.49 -9.81
N LYS A 113 2.31 12.36 -10.81
CA LYS A 113 2.47 11.98 -12.23
C LYS A 113 3.88 11.46 -12.54
N LYS A 114 4.93 12.05 -11.99
CA LYS A 114 6.30 11.55 -12.14
C LYS A 114 6.45 10.17 -11.52
N THR A 115 5.87 9.95 -10.34
CA THR A 115 5.89 8.64 -9.67
C THR A 115 5.12 7.58 -10.48
N PHE A 116 3.97 7.92 -11.03
CA PHE A 116 3.20 7.01 -11.90
C PHE A 116 3.97 6.64 -13.16
N GLN A 117 4.65 7.60 -13.79
CA GLN A 117 5.52 7.34 -14.95
C GLN A 117 6.66 6.40 -14.59
N LEU A 118 7.30 6.60 -13.44
CA LEU A 118 8.36 5.71 -12.96
C LEU A 118 7.83 4.29 -12.74
N TYR A 119 6.70 4.12 -12.07
CA TYR A 119 6.09 2.79 -11.86
C TYR A 119 5.75 2.12 -13.18
N GLN A 120 5.22 2.87 -14.14
CA GLN A 120 4.93 2.33 -15.48
C GLN A 120 6.19 1.91 -16.21
N ALA A 121 7.27 2.71 -16.15
CA ALA A 121 8.55 2.39 -16.77
C ALA A 121 9.16 1.10 -16.15
N VAL A 122 9.17 1.00 -14.82
CA VAL A 122 9.66 -0.21 -14.11
C VAL A 122 8.82 -1.43 -14.47
N ARG A 123 7.50 -1.30 -14.50
CA ARG A 123 6.60 -2.38 -14.91
C ARG A 123 6.92 -2.87 -16.33
N ASN A 124 7.08 -1.96 -17.28
CA ASN A 124 7.38 -2.30 -18.66
C ASN A 124 8.74 -2.99 -18.79
N MET A 125 9.74 -2.51 -18.04
CA MET A 125 11.07 -3.13 -18.00
C MET A 125 10.99 -4.57 -17.45
N VAL A 126 10.29 -4.79 -16.36
CA VAL A 126 10.09 -6.12 -15.78
C VAL A 126 9.38 -7.06 -16.76
N LEU A 127 8.31 -6.59 -17.40
CA LEU A 127 7.60 -7.38 -18.42
C LEU A 127 8.49 -7.75 -19.60
N GLN A 128 9.36 -6.85 -20.06
CA GLN A 128 10.32 -7.10 -21.11
C GLN A 128 11.34 -8.17 -20.67
N MET A 129 11.91 -8.06 -19.48
CA MET A 129 12.85 -9.04 -18.92
C MET A 129 12.22 -10.44 -18.82
N LEU A 130 10.98 -10.52 -18.35
CA LEU A 130 10.23 -11.79 -18.30
C LEU A 130 10.01 -12.36 -19.69
N SER A 131 9.67 -11.53 -20.68
CA SER A 131 9.45 -11.98 -22.08
C SER A 131 10.73 -12.50 -22.74
N THR A 132 11.90 -12.06 -22.28
CA THR A 132 13.22 -12.53 -22.74
C THR A 132 13.76 -13.72 -21.94
N GLY A 133 12.96 -14.27 -21.01
CA GLY A 133 13.27 -15.50 -20.28
C GLY A 133 13.91 -15.30 -18.90
N SER A 134 14.06 -14.06 -18.42
CA SER A 134 14.54 -13.81 -17.07
C SER A 134 13.51 -14.28 -16.03
N SER A 135 13.96 -14.89 -14.96
CA SER A 135 13.11 -15.25 -13.82
C SER A 135 12.85 -14.06 -12.91
N LEU A 136 11.76 -14.09 -12.16
CA LEU A 136 11.48 -13.06 -11.14
C LEU A 136 12.59 -12.95 -10.08
N CYS A 137 13.25 -14.07 -9.77
CA CYS A 137 14.35 -14.08 -8.82
C CYS A 137 15.56 -13.30 -9.34
N GLU A 138 15.96 -13.50 -10.60
CA GLU A 138 17.04 -12.75 -11.24
C GLU A 138 16.73 -11.26 -11.33
N ILE A 139 15.50 -10.90 -11.71
CA ILE A 139 15.05 -9.51 -11.78
C ILE A 139 15.11 -8.84 -10.41
N SER A 140 14.67 -9.53 -9.37
CA SER A 140 14.69 -8.99 -8.00
C SER A 140 16.12 -8.77 -7.47
N CYS A 141 17.09 -9.56 -7.89
CA CYS A 141 18.50 -9.40 -7.53
C CYS A 141 19.18 -8.22 -8.25
N GLN A 142 18.70 -7.82 -9.41
CA GLN A 142 19.27 -6.69 -10.17
C GLN A 142 18.71 -5.32 -9.73
N ALA A 143 17.64 -5.31 -8.95
CA ALA A 143 16.98 -4.09 -8.47
C ALA A 143 17.65 -3.45 -7.22
N TYR A 144 18.89 -3.86 -6.88
CA TYR A 144 19.68 -3.37 -5.75
C TYR A 144 21.05 -2.86 -6.18
#